data_084c1ca20cfe85e26f85fefabedaffc5
#
_entry.id   084c1ca20cfe85e26f85fefabedaffc5
#
_cell.length_a   1.000
_cell.length_b   1.000
_cell.length_c   1.000
_cell.angle_alpha   90.00
_cell.angle_beta   90.00
_cell.angle_gamma   90.00
#
_symmetry.space_group_name_H-M   'P 1'
#
loop_
_entity.id
_entity.type
_entity.pdbx_description
1 polymer ?
#
loop_
_entity_poly.entity_id
_entity_poly.type
_entity_poly.pdbx_seq_one_letter_code
_entity_poly.pdbx_strand_id
1 'polypeptide(L)'
;MFNERNQRIKEAGPAEPVLILGLNGAPAAGDTFHVFDTDQEAREVANKREQLQREQGLRTQKMLTLDEVGRRLALGDFHELNIIVKGDVDGSVEALSDSLIKLSTEQIQVNVIHKGVGQISESDVTLAAASDAIIVGFQVRPSASAGKLAEQEGVDIRKYSVIYDAIEEVKAAMEGMLAPTLK
;
A
#
# COMPACT_ATOMS: atom_id res chain seq x y z
N MET A 1 10.89 -1.93 -28.67
CA MET A 1 11.72 -2.26 -27.50
C MET A 1 13.11 -1.69 -27.69
N PHE A 2 13.80 -1.37 -26.62
CA PHE A 2 15.18 -0.86 -26.61
C PHE A 2 16.01 -1.69 -25.64
N ASN A 3 17.27 -1.94 -25.97
CA ASN A 3 18.21 -2.64 -25.10
C ASN A 3 18.85 -1.67 -24.08
N GLU A 4 19.75 -2.19 -23.23
CA GLU A 4 20.49 -1.40 -22.23
C GLU A 4 21.34 -0.26 -22.82
N ARG A 5 21.69 -0.36 -24.11
CA ARG A 5 22.44 0.68 -24.85
C ARG A 5 21.55 1.67 -25.60
N ASN A 6 20.24 1.63 -25.31
CA ASN A 6 19.23 2.45 -25.96
C ASN A 6 19.12 2.25 -27.47
N GLN A 7 19.49 1.07 -27.96
CA GLN A 7 19.38 0.68 -29.37
C GLN A 7 18.06 -0.05 -29.59
N ARG A 8 17.38 0.24 -30.67
CA ARG A 8 16.09 -0.39 -31.00
C ARG A 8 16.31 -1.86 -31.39
N ILE A 9 15.65 -2.76 -30.66
CA ILE A 9 15.67 -4.20 -30.92
C ILE A 9 14.28 -4.68 -31.31
N LYS A 10 14.22 -5.75 -32.10
CA LYS A 10 12.94 -6.38 -32.50
C LYS A 10 12.55 -7.53 -31.62
N GLU A 11 13.52 -8.24 -31.08
CA GLU A 11 13.35 -9.41 -30.25
C GLU A 11 14.23 -9.28 -29.01
N ALA A 12 13.78 -9.83 -27.89
CA ALA A 12 14.53 -9.93 -26.65
C ALA A 12 14.72 -11.41 -26.30
N GLY A 13 15.95 -11.77 -25.96
CA GLY A 13 16.28 -13.12 -25.51
C GLY A 13 15.89 -13.38 -24.05
N PRO A 14 16.06 -14.63 -23.59
CA PRO A 14 15.83 -14.98 -22.17
C PRO A 14 16.73 -14.17 -21.24
N ALA A 15 16.16 -13.61 -20.17
CA ALA A 15 16.83 -12.80 -19.15
C ALA A 15 17.51 -11.51 -19.71
N GLU A 16 17.15 -11.05 -20.90
CA GLU A 16 17.65 -9.83 -21.48
C GLU A 16 16.85 -8.62 -20.97
N PRO A 17 17.51 -7.59 -20.38
CA PRO A 17 16.82 -6.40 -19.94
C PRO A 17 16.40 -5.55 -21.13
N VAL A 18 15.13 -5.16 -21.17
CA VAL A 18 14.58 -4.36 -22.26
C VAL A 18 13.69 -3.24 -21.74
N LEU A 19 13.77 -2.09 -22.39
CA LEU A 19 12.85 -0.99 -22.19
C LEU A 19 11.69 -1.11 -23.19
N ILE A 20 10.48 -1.23 -22.67
CA ILE A 20 9.26 -1.31 -23.47
C ILE A 20 8.52 0.01 -23.39
N LEU A 21 8.13 0.55 -24.53
CA LEU A 21 7.32 1.77 -24.66
C LEU A 21 5.99 1.43 -25.32
N GLY A 22 4.95 2.18 -24.97
CA GLY A 22 3.63 2.08 -25.60
C GLY A 22 2.70 1.06 -24.96
N LEU A 23 2.94 0.68 -23.69
CA LEU A 23 1.97 -0.10 -22.92
C LEU A 23 0.77 0.78 -22.52
N ASN A 24 -0.42 0.20 -22.52
CA ASN A 24 -1.60 0.84 -21.96
C ASN A 24 -1.58 0.69 -20.43
N GLY A 25 -1.30 1.79 -19.73
CA GLY A 25 -1.11 1.80 -18.29
C GLY A 25 0.35 1.63 -17.86
N ALA A 26 0.61 1.75 -16.58
CA ALA A 26 1.92 1.56 -15.97
C ALA A 26 1.88 0.30 -15.10
N PRO A 27 2.62 -0.76 -15.44
CA PRO A 27 2.75 -1.94 -14.59
C PRO A 27 3.53 -1.57 -13.33
N ALA A 28 3.21 -2.24 -12.22
CA ALA A 28 3.96 -2.13 -10.99
C ALA A 28 5.22 -3.00 -11.03
N ALA A 29 6.19 -2.68 -10.17
CA ALA A 29 7.39 -3.50 -10.02
C ALA A 29 7.01 -4.90 -9.51
N GLY A 30 7.50 -5.93 -10.17
CA GLY A 30 7.20 -7.32 -9.84
C GLY A 30 5.96 -7.91 -10.53
N ASP A 31 5.24 -7.12 -11.33
CA ASP A 31 4.13 -7.64 -12.12
C ASP A 31 4.58 -8.67 -13.15
N THR A 32 3.78 -9.70 -13.32
CA THR A 32 4.06 -10.76 -14.29
C THR A 32 3.74 -10.30 -15.71
N PHE A 33 4.71 -10.43 -16.58
CA PHE A 33 4.62 -10.06 -17.98
C PHE A 33 4.40 -11.31 -18.87
N HIS A 34 3.40 -11.24 -19.76
CA HIS A 34 3.10 -12.31 -20.69
C HIS A 34 3.15 -11.79 -22.13
N VAL A 35 3.73 -12.58 -23.02
CA VAL A 35 3.83 -12.29 -24.45
C VAL A 35 2.82 -13.14 -25.21
N PHE A 36 2.12 -12.54 -26.18
CA PHE A 36 1.15 -13.17 -27.06
C PHE A 36 1.53 -12.96 -28.51
N ASP A 37 1.08 -13.84 -29.39
CA ASP A 37 1.38 -13.75 -30.81
C ASP A 37 0.61 -12.62 -31.50
N THR A 38 -0.58 -12.30 -30.99
CA THR A 38 -1.45 -11.25 -31.56
C THR A 38 -1.87 -10.23 -30.52
N ASP A 39 -2.03 -8.99 -30.98
CA ASP A 39 -2.54 -7.85 -30.18
C ASP A 39 -3.95 -8.13 -29.63
N GLN A 40 -4.76 -8.85 -30.39
CA GLN A 40 -6.14 -9.16 -30.02
C GLN A 40 -6.18 -10.11 -28.84
N GLU A 41 -5.39 -11.19 -28.87
CA GLU A 41 -5.29 -12.14 -27.75
C GLU A 41 -4.80 -11.45 -26.47
N ALA A 42 -3.77 -10.59 -26.59
CA ALA A 42 -3.27 -9.83 -25.45
C ALA A 42 -4.34 -8.95 -24.80
N ARG A 43 -5.15 -8.26 -25.61
CA ARG A 43 -6.25 -7.42 -25.13
C ARG A 43 -7.39 -8.22 -24.49
N GLU A 44 -7.76 -9.34 -25.07
CA GLU A 44 -8.80 -10.22 -24.51
C GLU A 44 -8.40 -10.76 -23.13
N VAL A 45 -7.16 -11.22 -22.99
CA VAL A 45 -6.64 -11.71 -21.71
C VAL A 45 -6.52 -10.59 -20.68
N ALA A 46 -6.06 -9.40 -21.08
CA ALA A 46 -5.96 -8.23 -20.19
C ALA A 46 -7.34 -7.81 -19.68
N ASN A 47 -8.34 -7.70 -20.54
CA ASN A 47 -9.73 -7.35 -20.18
C ASN A 47 -10.33 -8.39 -19.23
N LYS A 48 -10.11 -9.67 -19.49
CA LYS A 48 -10.62 -10.75 -18.66
C LYS A 48 -9.99 -10.76 -17.25
N ARG A 49 -8.69 -10.47 -17.16
CA ARG A 49 -8.01 -10.33 -15.87
C ARG A 49 -8.49 -9.12 -15.08
N GLU A 50 -8.66 -7.98 -15.75
CA GLU A 50 -9.20 -6.78 -15.12
C GLU A 50 -10.61 -7.01 -14.58
N GLN A 51 -11.47 -7.69 -15.35
CA GLN A 51 -12.81 -8.06 -14.92
C GLN A 51 -12.76 -8.97 -13.67
N LEU A 52 -11.92 -10.00 -13.68
CA LEU A 52 -11.75 -10.90 -12.54
C LEU A 52 -11.24 -10.17 -11.29
N GLN A 53 -10.30 -9.25 -11.43
CA GLN A 53 -9.83 -8.43 -10.32
C GLN A 53 -10.93 -7.56 -9.75
N ARG A 54 -11.75 -6.93 -10.60
CA ARG A 54 -12.93 -6.15 -10.16
C ARG A 54 -13.93 -7.02 -9.40
N GLU A 55 -14.24 -8.20 -9.93
CA GLU A 55 -15.15 -9.15 -9.28
C GLU A 55 -14.61 -9.64 -7.93
N GLN A 56 -13.32 -9.94 -7.86
CA GLN A 56 -12.66 -10.34 -6.61
C GLN A 56 -12.67 -9.19 -5.59
N GLY A 57 -12.35 -7.97 -6.00
CA GLY A 57 -12.42 -6.78 -5.15
C GLY A 57 -13.82 -6.56 -4.58
N LEU A 58 -14.86 -6.69 -5.42
CA LEU A 58 -16.25 -6.58 -4.98
C LEU A 58 -16.67 -7.70 -4.02
N ARG A 59 -16.17 -8.93 -4.21
CA ARG A 59 -16.42 -10.05 -3.30
C ARG A 59 -15.71 -9.85 -1.96
N THR A 60 -14.49 -9.37 -1.97
CA THR A 60 -13.71 -9.12 -0.75
C THR A 60 -14.35 -8.00 0.08
N GLN A 61 -14.86 -6.95 -0.53
CA GLN A 61 -15.61 -5.91 0.17
C GLN A 61 -16.97 -6.37 0.72
N LYS A 62 -17.60 -7.35 0.08
CA LYS A 62 -18.87 -7.93 0.56
C LYS A 62 -18.73 -8.94 1.69
N MET A 63 -17.53 -9.45 1.95
CA MET A 63 -17.30 -10.50 2.95
C MET A 63 -17.03 -9.98 4.38
N LEU A 64 -17.12 -8.69 4.64
CA LEU A 64 -17.36 -8.22 6.01
C LEU A 64 -18.82 -8.48 6.34
N THR A 65 -19.11 -9.74 6.68
CA THR A 65 -20.47 -10.13 7.08
C THR A 65 -20.84 -9.45 8.39
N LEU A 66 -22.13 -9.12 8.53
CA LEU A 66 -22.72 -8.62 9.78
C LEU A 66 -22.37 -9.49 11.00
N ASP A 67 -22.13 -10.79 10.78
CA ASP A 67 -21.68 -11.73 11.81
C ASP A 67 -20.26 -11.42 12.30
N GLU A 68 -19.36 -11.00 11.40
CA GLU A 68 -17.99 -10.66 11.77
C GLU A 68 -17.92 -9.30 12.47
N VAL A 69 -18.72 -8.34 12.03
CA VAL A 69 -18.91 -7.06 12.72
C VAL A 69 -19.57 -7.29 14.09
N GLY A 70 -20.57 -8.15 14.17
CA GLY A 70 -21.22 -8.53 15.43
C GLY A 70 -20.26 -9.23 16.40
N ARG A 71 -19.40 -10.09 15.93
CA ARG A 71 -18.35 -10.77 16.71
C ARG A 71 -17.31 -9.78 17.24
N ARG A 72 -16.89 -8.82 16.40
CA ARG A 72 -15.94 -7.77 16.78
C ARG A 72 -16.52 -6.80 17.81
N LEU A 73 -17.79 -6.43 17.65
CA LEU A 73 -18.52 -5.61 18.63
C LEU A 73 -18.75 -6.34 19.98
N ALA A 74 -18.91 -7.66 19.96
CA ALA A 74 -19.09 -8.47 21.15
C ALA A 74 -17.80 -8.66 21.97
N LEU A 75 -16.61 -8.53 21.36
CA LEU A 75 -15.31 -8.61 22.03
C LEU A 75 -14.96 -7.37 22.85
N GLY A 76 -15.68 -6.24 22.69
CA GLY A 76 -15.59 -5.05 23.54
C GLY A 76 -14.32 -4.20 23.44
N ASP A 77 -13.20 -4.76 22.99
CA ASP A 77 -11.88 -4.11 22.91
C ASP A 77 -11.29 -4.18 21.50
N PHE A 78 -12.13 -3.97 20.47
CA PHE A 78 -11.65 -3.94 19.10
C PHE A 78 -11.15 -2.54 18.74
N HIS A 79 -9.88 -2.47 18.32
CA HIS A 79 -9.25 -1.25 17.86
C HIS A 79 -8.84 -1.36 16.38
N GLU A 80 -8.96 -0.28 15.64
CA GLU A 80 -8.45 -0.15 14.28
C GLU A 80 -7.28 0.83 14.27
N LEU A 81 -6.19 0.42 13.62
CA LEU A 81 -5.06 1.28 13.36
C LEU A 81 -4.99 1.56 11.85
N ASN A 82 -5.37 2.76 11.47
CA ASN A 82 -5.32 3.21 10.09
C ASN A 82 -3.95 3.82 9.78
N ILE A 83 -3.34 3.39 8.67
CA ILE A 83 -2.00 3.81 8.28
C ILE A 83 -2.03 4.30 6.83
N ILE A 84 -1.35 5.41 6.58
CA ILE A 84 -0.98 5.87 5.23
C ILE A 84 0.50 5.60 5.04
N VAL A 85 0.87 4.88 3.99
CA VAL A 85 2.26 4.54 3.68
C VAL A 85 2.75 5.35 2.50
N LYS A 86 3.86 6.06 2.68
CA LYS A 86 4.56 6.79 1.62
C LYS A 86 6.02 6.34 1.56
N GLY A 87 6.53 6.12 0.37
CA GLY A 87 7.92 5.69 0.19
C GLY A 87 8.59 6.36 -1.01
N ASP A 88 9.87 6.16 -1.13
CA ASP A 88 10.68 6.65 -2.25
C ASP A 88 10.46 5.85 -3.54
N VAL A 89 10.19 4.55 -3.41
CA VAL A 89 9.94 3.63 -4.52
C VAL A 89 8.76 2.69 -4.23
N ASP A 90 8.09 2.25 -5.28
CA ASP A 90 6.88 1.44 -5.21
C ASP A 90 7.11 0.10 -4.48
N GLY A 91 8.22 -0.58 -4.77
CA GLY A 91 8.57 -1.84 -4.11
C GLY A 91 8.74 -1.73 -2.60
N SER A 92 9.30 -0.62 -2.10
CA SER A 92 9.43 -0.35 -0.66
C SER A 92 8.07 -0.12 0.00
N VAL A 93 7.20 0.63 -0.67
CA VAL A 93 5.83 0.89 -0.20
C VAL A 93 5.02 -0.39 -0.11
N GLU A 94 5.11 -1.25 -1.12
CA GLU A 94 4.43 -2.55 -1.15
C GLU A 94 4.92 -3.47 -0.03
N ALA A 95 6.24 -3.66 0.08
CA ALA A 95 6.86 -4.52 1.10
C ALA A 95 6.52 -4.06 2.53
N LEU A 96 6.56 -2.75 2.78
CA LEU A 96 6.21 -2.18 4.07
C LEU A 96 4.72 -2.36 4.38
N SER A 97 3.84 -2.06 3.40
CA SER A 97 2.39 -2.22 3.56
C SER A 97 2.00 -3.66 3.89
N ASP A 98 2.54 -4.63 3.16
CA ASP A 98 2.29 -6.05 3.40
C ASP A 98 2.78 -6.49 4.79
N SER A 99 3.93 -5.99 5.21
CA SER A 99 4.49 -6.29 6.53
C SER A 99 3.64 -5.70 7.65
N LEU A 100 3.13 -4.48 7.49
CA LEU A 100 2.26 -3.83 8.47
C LEU A 100 0.89 -4.51 8.58
N ILE A 101 0.28 -4.90 7.46
CA ILE A 101 -1.00 -5.62 7.45
C ILE A 101 -0.89 -6.96 8.19
N LYS A 102 0.24 -7.66 8.05
CA LYS A 102 0.50 -8.92 8.75
C LYS A 102 0.62 -8.80 10.27
N LEU A 103 0.80 -7.60 10.80
CA LEU A 103 0.80 -7.33 12.24
C LEU A 103 -0.61 -7.36 12.84
N SER A 104 -1.66 -7.35 12.04
CA SER A 104 -3.05 -7.40 12.52
C SER A 104 -3.28 -8.57 13.45
N THR A 105 -3.97 -8.32 14.56
CA THR A 105 -4.39 -9.31 15.55
C THR A 105 -5.92 -9.36 15.62
N GLU A 106 -6.47 -10.29 16.41
CA GLU A 106 -7.93 -10.36 16.61
C GLU A 106 -8.48 -9.10 17.29
N GLN A 107 -7.68 -8.43 18.11
CA GLN A 107 -8.07 -7.24 18.88
C GLN A 107 -7.76 -5.93 18.16
N ILE A 108 -6.68 -5.89 17.33
CA ILE A 108 -6.29 -4.71 16.59
C ILE A 108 -6.14 -5.06 15.11
N GLN A 109 -6.90 -4.39 14.27
CA GLN A 109 -6.76 -4.49 12.82
C GLN A 109 -5.92 -3.33 12.29
N VAL A 110 -4.85 -3.65 11.56
CA VAL A 110 -4.03 -2.68 10.84
C VAL A 110 -4.58 -2.55 9.43
N ASN A 111 -5.01 -1.33 9.07
CA ASN A 111 -5.55 -1.00 7.76
C ASN A 111 -4.62 -0.02 7.05
N VAL A 112 -4.08 -0.40 5.90
CA VAL A 112 -3.39 0.55 5.03
C VAL A 112 -4.43 1.19 4.12
N ILE A 113 -4.87 2.40 4.47
CA ILE A 113 -5.94 3.12 3.77
C ILE A 113 -5.47 3.80 2.49
N HIS A 114 -4.20 4.17 2.44
CA HIS A 114 -3.57 4.74 1.25
C HIS A 114 -2.09 4.40 1.20
N LYS A 115 -1.59 4.15 0.01
CA LYS A 115 -0.18 3.94 -0.26
C LYS A 115 0.24 4.71 -1.51
N GLY A 116 1.43 5.28 -1.49
CA GLY A 116 1.92 6.06 -2.62
C GLY A 116 3.42 6.31 -2.58
N VAL A 117 3.95 6.69 -3.73
CA VAL A 117 5.36 7.02 -3.93
C VAL A 117 5.55 8.53 -3.90
N GLY A 118 6.68 8.96 -3.36
CA GLY A 118 7.09 10.35 -3.31
C GLY A 118 6.87 11.02 -1.96
N GLN A 119 7.07 12.32 -1.94
CA GLN A 119 6.99 13.15 -0.75
C GLN A 119 5.59 13.14 -0.13
N ILE A 120 5.51 13.19 1.20
CA ILE A 120 4.24 13.33 1.90
C ILE A 120 3.66 14.72 1.61
N SER A 121 2.45 14.75 1.08
CA SER A 121 1.73 15.94 0.64
C SER A 121 0.68 16.41 1.64
N GLU A 122 0.15 17.61 1.44
CA GLU A 122 -0.99 18.10 2.23
C GLU A 122 -2.23 17.21 2.10
N SER A 123 -2.46 16.65 0.91
CA SER A 123 -3.57 15.72 0.68
C SER A 123 -3.46 14.45 1.53
N ASP A 124 -2.24 13.92 1.71
CA ASP A 124 -1.99 12.78 2.58
C ASP A 124 -2.31 13.12 4.04
N VAL A 125 -1.93 14.32 4.49
CA VAL A 125 -2.22 14.80 5.85
C VAL A 125 -3.72 15.02 6.05
N THR A 126 -4.41 15.60 5.08
CA THR A 126 -5.87 15.80 5.14
C THR A 126 -6.60 14.45 5.21
N LEU A 127 -6.17 13.47 4.41
CA LEU A 127 -6.73 12.12 4.45
C LEU A 127 -6.48 11.46 5.82
N ALA A 128 -5.27 11.61 6.36
CA ALA A 128 -4.92 11.07 7.68
C ALA A 128 -5.77 11.68 8.79
N ALA A 129 -5.97 13.00 8.78
CA ALA A 129 -6.84 13.69 9.74
C ALA A 129 -8.30 13.21 9.65
N ALA A 130 -8.83 13.06 8.44
CA ALA A 130 -10.20 12.59 8.20
C ALA A 130 -10.43 11.13 8.60
N SER A 131 -9.40 10.30 8.59
CA SER A 131 -9.48 8.85 8.82
C SER A 131 -8.89 8.43 10.18
N ASP A 132 -8.47 9.38 11.01
CA ASP A 132 -7.73 9.13 12.25
C ASP A 132 -6.56 8.17 12.03
N ALA A 133 -5.75 8.47 11.00
CA ALA A 133 -4.66 7.64 10.55
C ALA A 133 -3.30 8.24 10.90
N ILE A 134 -2.30 7.37 11.06
CA ILE A 134 -0.90 7.79 11.13
C ILE A 134 -0.26 7.72 9.73
N ILE A 135 0.72 8.57 9.49
CA ILE A 135 1.49 8.56 8.24
C ILE A 135 2.86 7.94 8.49
N VAL A 136 3.15 6.88 7.77
CA VAL A 136 4.45 6.19 7.78
C VAL A 136 5.21 6.55 6.49
N GLY A 137 6.28 7.29 6.63
CA GLY A 137 7.17 7.67 5.53
C GLY A 137 8.44 6.82 5.52
N PHE A 138 8.67 6.09 4.43
CA PHE A 138 9.88 5.32 4.22
C PHE A 138 10.82 6.03 3.25
N GLN A 139 11.98 6.46 3.73
CA GLN A 139 12.97 7.25 2.96
C GLN A 139 12.42 8.56 2.37
N VAL A 140 11.28 9.04 2.85
CA VAL A 140 10.65 10.29 2.38
C VAL A 140 10.40 11.25 3.53
N ARG A 141 10.24 12.52 3.19
CA ARG A 141 9.96 13.60 4.15
C ARG A 141 8.66 14.32 3.74
N PRO A 142 7.95 14.90 4.70
CA PRO A 142 6.83 15.78 4.37
C PRO A 142 7.32 17.06 3.67
N SER A 143 6.49 17.59 2.79
CA SER A 143 6.67 18.97 2.31
C SER A 143 6.58 19.96 3.47
N ALA A 144 7.11 21.17 3.32
CA ALA A 144 7.07 22.18 4.37
C ALA A 144 5.62 22.53 4.76
N SER A 145 4.72 22.57 3.78
CA SER A 145 3.29 22.80 3.99
C SER A 145 2.60 21.61 4.66
N ALA A 146 2.91 20.37 4.23
CA ALA A 146 2.37 19.17 4.85
C ALA A 146 2.81 19.01 6.31
N GLY A 147 4.07 19.35 6.64
CA GLY A 147 4.55 19.33 8.01
C GLY A 147 3.79 20.29 8.94
N LYS A 148 3.57 21.53 8.49
CA LYS A 148 2.77 22.51 9.23
C LYS A 148 1.32 22.08 9.41
N LEU A 149 0.71 21.53 8.34
CA LEU A 149 -0.66 21.07 8.39
C LEU A 149 -0.80 19.87 9.36
N ALA A 150 0.16 18.96 9.37
CA ALA A 150 0.17 17.84 10.29
C ALA A 150 0.23 18.27 11.77
N GLU A 151 1.03 19.29 12.08
CA GLU A 151 1.07 19.87 13.42
C GLU A 151 -0.27 20.55 13.80
N GLN A 152 -0.94 21.20 12.87
CA GLN A 152 -2.22 21.85 13.09
C GLN A 152 -3.36 20.86 13.29
N GLU A 153 -3.38 19.79 12.48
CA GLU A 153 -4.41 18.75 12.53
C GLU A 153 -4.11 17.63 13.55
N GLY A 154 -2.94 17.66 14.19
CA GLY A 154 -2.53 16.66 15.15
C GLY A 154 -2.24 15.28 14.53
N VAL A 155 -1.86 15.25 13.25
CA VAL A 155 -1.52 14.02 12.53
C VAL A 155 -0.08 13.62 12.84
N ASP A 156 0.11 12.37 13.28
CA ASP A 156 1.44 11.81 13.56
C ASP A 156 2.10 11.34 12.26
N ILE A 157 3.30 11.88 11.98
CA ILE A 157 4.12 11.49 10.83
C ILE A 157 5.38 10.81 11.35
N ARG A 158 5.50 9.51 11.09
CA ARG A 158 6.65 8.68 11.44
C ARG A 158 7.53 8.45 10.22
N LYS A 159 8.83 8.65 10.38
CA LYS A 159 9.81 8.51 9.29
C LYS A 159 10.78 7.39 9.60
N TYR A 160 10.98 6.49 8.65
CA TYR A 160 11.85 5.35 8.79
C TYR A 160 12.80 5.22 7.60
N SER A 161 13.98 4.68 7.87
CA SER A 161 14.98 4.30 6.86
C SER A 161 15.16 2.79 6.77
N VAL A 162 14.69 2.07 7.76
CA VAL A 162 14.75 0.61 7.85
C VAL A 162 13.34 0.06 8.07
N ILE A 163 12.95 -0.94 7.28
CA ILE A 163 11.60 -1.53 7.36
C ILE A 163 11.34 -2.16 8.73
N TYR A 164 12.33 -2.82 9.31
CA TYR A 164 12.19 -3.47 10.61
C TYR A 164 11.89 -2.48 11.74
N ASP A 165 12.49 -1.30 11.73
CA ASP A 165 12.22 -0.26 12.73
C ASP A 165 10.76 0.20 12.66
N ALA A 166 10.22 0.35 11.44
CA ALA A 166 8.81 0.70 11.23
C ALA A 166 7.88 -0.39 11.79
N ILE A 167 8.20 -1.65 11.55
CA ILE A 167 7.41 -2.80 12.02
C ILE A 167 7.44 -2.87 13.55
N GLU A 168 8.60 -2.75 14.18
CA GLU A 168 8.76 -2.82 15.63
C GLU A 168 8.03 -1.66 16.34
N GLU A 169 8.12 -0.45 15.80
CA GLU A 169 7.47 0.72 16.40
C GLU A 169 5.94 0.66 16.26
N VAL A 170 5.42 0.21 15.11
CA VAL A 170 3.99 -0.01 14.94
C VAL A 170 3.49 -1.12 15.88
N LYS A 171 4.25 -2.19 16.03
CA LYS A 171 3.94 -3.27 16.96
C LYS A 171 3.91 -2.77 18.42
N ALA A 172 4.89 -1.97 18.83
CA ALA A 172 4.92 -1.36 20.16
C ALA A 172 3.73 -0.40 20.39
N ALA A 173 3.33 0.36 19.37
CA ALA A 173 2.14 1.21 19.42
C ALA A 173 0.87 0.39 19.59
N MET A 174 0.74 -0.74 18.90
CA MET A 174 -0.38 -1.67 19.05
C MET A 174 -0.44 -2.26 20.46
N GLU A 175 0.70 -2.69 21.01
CA GLU A 175 0.80 -3.20 22.38
C GLU A 175 0.39 -2.12 23.40
N GLY A 176 0.77 -0.87 23.17
CA GLY A 176 0.34 0.28 23.98
C GLY A 176 -1.18 0.55 23.94
N MET A 177 -1.83 0.26 22.83
CA MET A 177 -3.29 0.38 22.69
C MET A 177 -4.04 -0.71 23.50
N LEU A 178 -3.40 -1.84 23.73
CA LEU A 178 -3.93 -2.97 24.52
C LEU A 178 -3.53 -2.92 26.00
N ALA A 179 -2.77 -1.93 26.43
CA ALA A 179 -2.32 -1.85 27.81
C ALA A 179 -3.50 -1.85 28.78
N PRO A 180 -3.55 -2.76 29.77
CA PRO A 180 -4.67 -2.83 30.69
C PRO A 180 -4.73 -1.54 31.49
N THR A 181 -5.90 -0.96 31.55
CA THR A 181 -6.24 0.07 32.54
C THR A 181 -6.07 -0.56 33.90
N LEU A 182 -4.95 -0.30 34.54
CA LEU A 182 -4.79 -0.66 35.96
C LEU A 182 -5.86 0.06 36.74
N LYS A 183 -6.73 -0.73 37.38
CA LYS A 183 -7.69 -0.27 38.37
C LYS A 183 -6.96 0.16 39.62
#